data_7741106d3ff52d4bdc2f0ec5f8daae47
#
_entry.id   7741106d3ff52d4bdc2f0ec5f8daae47
#
_cell.length_a   1.000
_cell.length_b   1.000
_cell.length_c   1.000
_cell.angle_alpha   90.00
_cell.angle_beta   90.00
_cell.angle_gamma   90.00
#
_symmetry.space_group_name_H-M   'P 1'
#
loop_
_entity.id
_entity.type
_entity.pdbx_description
1 polymer ?
#
loop_
_entity_poly.entity_id
_entity_poly.type
_entity_poly.pdbx_seq_one_letter_code
_entity_poly.pdbx_strand_id
1 'polypeptide(L)'
;MAERGARLLVADDNKVNRLLLARSLELQGHRVALAENGRVALEMLAGEAFDLLLLDIAMPEMDGFQVLERLKGDLKLRDVPVIVTSAVEGLDNVVRCIELGAEDYLPKPVNAVLLRARIGASLEKKRLRDQQKELVRRFATRAVADDMDASGFALGGHMVQATVMFSDIRGFTSMAEQMPPEETLELLNTYYTLMFDAISGHGGVVNQIIGDGLMAIFGAPLPLADPCASAVRAAQEMVEMVGLFNLEPDRAGKAAIRIGVGIASGPMIAGYTGTQDRATYTCVGDTVNLAARMEAHTKEAGCAILIDGATALALGTRAGLCALGAVQFKGKAAAVEVFSVEPA
;
A
#
# COMPACT_ATOMS: atom_id res chain seq x y z
N MET A 1 -26.32 9.07 -12.41
CA MET A 1 -26.15 8.10 -11.30
C MET A 1 -26.54 8.82 -10.03
N ALA A 2 -27.56 8.33 -9.31
CA ALA A 2 -27.96 8.94 -8.03
C ALA A 2 -26.75 8.85 -7.07
N GLU A 3 -26.30 10.00 -6.56
CA GLU A 3 -25.25 10.08 -5.56
C GLU A 3 -25.69 9.23 -4.36
N ARG A 4 -24.97 8.16 -4.06
CA ARG A 4 -25.16 7.43 -2.81
C ARG A 4 -24.87 8.40 -1.68
N GLY A 5 -25.87 8.70 -0.84
CA GLY A 5 -25.73 9.60 0.30
C GLY A 5 -24.55 9.17 1.18
N ALA A 6 -23.74 10.15 1.61
CA ALA A 6 -22.58 9.93 2.47
C ALA A 6 -22.98 9.32 3.82
N ARG A 7 -22.07 8.61 4.46
CA ARG A 7 -22.23 8.04 5.80
C ARG A 7 -21.62 8.97 6.83
N LEU A 8 -22.47 9.57 7.65
CA LEU A 8 -22.09 10.58 8.63
C LEU A 8 -22.22 10.02 10.05
N LEU A 9 -21.31 10.41 10.93
CA LEU A 9 -21.41 10.14 12.37
C LEU A 9 -21.73 11.45 13.10
N VAL A 10 -22.71 11.43 13.97
CA VAL A 10 -23.08 12.56 14.84
C VAL A 10 -22.80 12.17 16.29
N ALA A 11 -21.86 12.87 16.92
CA ALA A 11 -21.52 12.73 18.33
C ALA A 11 -21.97 13.99 19.10
N ASP A 12 -22.93 13.82 19.99
CA ASP A 12 -23.50 14.88 20.82
C ASP A 12 -24.14 14.21 22.05
N ASP A 13 -23.90 14.68 23.25
CA ASP A 13 -24.44 14.06 24.48
C ASP A 13 -25.97 14.32 24.63
N ASN A 14 -26.45 15.43 24.08
CA ASN A 14 -27.87 15.77 24.13
C ASN A 14 -28.64 14.97 23.07
N LYS A 15 -29.47 14.05 23.54
CA LYS A 15 -30.33 13.20 22.70
C LYS A 15 -31.18 13.96 21.69
N VAL A 16 -31.73 15.11 22.09
CA VAL A 16 -32.61 15.92 21.23
C VAL A 16 -31.81 16.55 20.10
N ASN A 17 -30.64 17.16 20.41
CA ASN A 17 -29.77 17.74 19.41
C ASN A 17 -29.32 16.68 18.42
N ARG A 18 -28.87 15.53 18.91
CA ARG A 18 -28.41 14.38 18.13
C ARG A 18 -29.46 13.90 17.13
N LEU A 19 -30.72 13.78 17.58
CA LEU A 19 -31.85 13.37 16.73
C LEU A 19 -32.24 14.44 15.70
N LEU A 20 -32.23 15.72 16.08
CA LEU A 20 -32.55 16.83 15.17
C LEU A 20 -31.49 16.94 14.06
N LEU A 21 -30.21 16.85 14.42
CA LEU A 21 -29.11 16.83 13.43
C LEU A 21 -29.26 15.63 12.50
N ALA A 22 -29.45 14.43 13.04
CA ALA A 22 -29.62 13.21 12.24
C ALA A 22 -30.78 13.37 11.25
N ARG A 23 -31.96 13.81 11.73
CA ARG A 23 -33.12 14.01 10.86
C ARG A 23 -32.87 15.02 9.74
N SER A 24 -32.17 16.12 10.04
CA SER A 24 -31.79 17.13 9.05
C SER A 24 -30.88 16.55 7.96
N LEU A 25 -29.94 15.69 8.35
CA LEU A 25 -28.97 15.06 7.43
C LEU A 25 -29.61 13.94 6.60
N GLU A 26 -30.47 13.13 7.20
CA GLU A 26 -31.25 12.10 6.50
C GLU A 26 -32.15 12.69 5.41
N LEU A 27 -32.77 13.85 5.68
CA LEU A 27 -33.58 14.59 4.70
C LEU A 27 -32.74 15.11 3.51
N GLN A 28 -31.41 15.24 3.69
CA GLN A 28 -30.47 15.58 2.65
C GLN A 28 -29.95 14.34 1.89
N GLY A 29 -30.42 13.13 2.24
CA GLY A 29 -30.06 11.88 1.60
C GLY A 29 -28.85 11.16 2.21
N HIS A 30 -28.33 11.62 3.34
CA HIS A 30 -27.21 10.98 4.02
C HIS A 30 -27.68 9.83 4.92
N ARG A 31 -26.79 8.88 5.21
CA ARG A 31 -26.96 7.84 6.23
C ARG A 31 -26.27 8.29 7.50
N VAL A 32 -26.97 8.29 8.61
CA VAL A 32 -26.47 8.85 9.86
C VAL A 32 -26.39 7.78 10.95
N ALA A 33 -25.24 7.71 11.59
CA ALA A 33 -25.04 6.97 12.82
C ALA A 33 -24.87 7.95 14.00
N LEU A 34 -25.20 7.50 15.21
CA LEU A 34 -25.28 8.34 16.39
C LEU A 34 -24.36 7.82 17.49
N ALA A 35 -23.60 8.72 18.11
CA ALA A 35 -22.79 8.46 19.28
C ALA A 35 -23.19 9.42 20.41
N GLU A 36 -23.27 8.94 21.65
CA GLU A 36 -23.71 9.73 22.80
C GLU A 36 -22.56 10.40 23.57
N ASN A 37 -21.32 10.05 23.25
CA ASN A 37 -20.10 10.63 23.80
C ASN A 37 -18.90 10.36 22.87
N GLY A 38 -17.76 10.97 23.18
CA GLY A 38 -16.54 10.84 22.39
C GLY A 38 -15.96 9.42 22.34
N ARG A 39 -16.10 8.65 23.41
CA ARG A 39 -15.62 7.26 23.45
C ARG A 39 -16.37 6.38 22.46
N VAL A 40 -17.70 6.43 22.48
CA VAL A 40 -18.55 5.70 21.52
C VAL A 40 -18.25 6.13 20.09
N ALA A 41 -18.05 7.44 19.85
CA ALA A 41 -17.70 7.94 18.53
C ALA A 41 -16.39 7.32 18.00
N LEU A 42 -15.35 7.25 18.81
CA LEU A 42 -14.07 6.64 18.40
C LEU A 42 -14.18 5.13 18.20
N GLU A 43 -14.95 4.42 19.03
CA GLU A 43 -15.19 2.99 18.85
C GLU A 43 -15.90 2.70 17.52
N MET A 44 -16.89 3.52 17.17
CA MET A 44 -17.59 3.40 15.87
C MET A 44 -16.67 3.71 14.69
N LEU A 45 -15.85 4.77 14.77
CA LEU A 45 -14.88 5.14 13.74
C LEU A 45 -13.80 4.07 13.53
N ALA A 46 -13.40 3.37 14.59
CA ALA A 46 -12.45 2.26 14.50
C ALA A 46 -13.05 1.00 13.84
N GLY A 47 -14.37 0.78 14.02
CA GLY A 47 -15.06 -0.41 13.48
C GLY A 47 -15.64 -0.23 12.08
N GLU A 48 -15.94 0.98 11.67
CA GLU A 48 -16.67 1.26 10.44
C GLU A 48 -16.19 2.55 9.76
N ALA A 49 -16.29 2.58 8.42
CA ALA A 49 -15.91 3.77 7.66
C ALA A 49 -17.00 4.83 7.67
N PHE A 50 -16.61 6.08 7.94
CA PHE A 50 -17.47 7.27 7.87
C PHE A 50 -16.87 8.32 6.95
N ASP A 51 -17.73 9.07 6.29
CA ASP A 51 -17.32 10.13 5.36
C ASP A 51 -17.11 11.48 6.07
N LEU A 52 -17.73 11.69 7.23
CA LEU A 52 -17.60 12.89 8.04
C LEU A 52 -18.12 12.65 9.47
N LEU A 53 -17.49 13.30 10.44
CA LEU A 53 -17.90 13.36 11.84
C LEU A 53 -18.42 14.77 12.16
N LEU A 54 -19.66 14.86 12.68
CA LEU A 54 -20.16 16.02 13.41
C LEU A 54 -19.91 15.78 14.89
N LEU A 55 -19.15 16.67 15.54
CA LEU A 55 -18.63 16.46 16.89
C LEU A 55 -19.00 17.61 17.82
N ASP A 56 -19.75 17.32 18.87
CA ASP A 56 -19.90 18.26 19.98
C ASP A 56 -18.63 18.31 20.83
N ILE A 57 -18.32 19.48 21.37
CA ILE A 57 -17.20 19.64 22.29
C ILE A 57 -17.57 19.23 23.71
N ALA A 58 -18.74 19.65 24.20
CA ALA A 58 -19.14 19.46 25.60
C ALA A 58 -19.84 18.11 25.79
N MET A 59 -19.07 17.04 25.91
CA MET A 59 -19.60 15.68 26.13
C MET A 59 -19.01 15.06 27.42
N PRO A 60 -19.77 14.20 28.13
CA PRO A 60 -19.27 13.45 29.26
C PRO A 60 -18.30 12.34 28.82
N GLU A 61 -17.54 11.78 29.78
CA GLU A 61 -16.55 10.71 29.63
C GLU A 61 -15.35 11.10 28.76
N MET A 62 -15.59 11.60 27.54
CA MET A 62 -14.58 12.05 26.61
C MET A 62 -15.15 13.25 25.83
N ASP A 63 -14.52 14.40 26.00
CA ASP A 63 -14.91 15.64 25.31
C ASP A 63 -14.43 15.66 23.85
N GLY A 64 -14.94 16.63 23.07
CA GLY A 64 -14.62 16.73 21.65
C GLY A 64 -13.15 17.09 21.38
N PHE A 65 -12.46 17.78 22.29
CA PHE A 65 -11.02 18.06 22.14
C PHE A 65 -10.20 16.78 22.23
N GLN A 66 -10.51 15.91 23.19
CA GLN A 66 -9.85 14.62 23.35
C GLN A 66 -10.09 13.70 22.15
N VAL A 67 -11.29 13.77 21.54
CA VAL A 67 -11.59 13.04 20.29
C VAL A 67 -10.72 13.54 19.16
N LEU A 68 -10.61 14.88 18.95
CA LEU A 68 -9.76 15.47 17.91
C LEU A 68 -8.28 15.07 18.08
N GLU A 69 -7.76 15.13 19.30
CA GLU A 69 -6.37 14.73 19.59
C GLU A 69 -6.10 13.28 19.20
N ARG A 70 -7.04 12.36 19.52
CA ARG A 70 -6.89 10.93 19.17
C ARG A 70 -7.01 10.69 17.67
N LEU A 71 -7.93 11.37 16.99
CA LEU A 71 -8.06 11.27 15.53
C LEU A 71 -6.80 11.75 14.82
N LYS A 72 -6.21 12.87 15.26
CA LYS A 72 -4.99 13.42 14.69
C LYS A 72 -3.79 12.47 14.84
N GLY A 73 -3.74 11.70 15.94
CA GLY A 73 -2.69 10.72 16.21
C GLY A 73 -2.85 9.37 15.50
N ASP A 74 -4.02 9.07 14.95
CA ASP A 74 -4.30 7.80 14.30
C ASP A 74 -4.22 7.92 12.77
N LEU A 75 -3.27 7.20 12.16
CA LEU A 75 -3.02 7.21 10.72
C LEU A 75 -4.22 6.80 9.86
N LYS A 76 -5.14 6.00 10.40
CA LYS A 76 -6.34 5.54 9.69
C LYS A 76 -7.51 6.52 9.81
N LEU A 77 -7.60 7.23 10.95
CA LEU A 77 -8.73 8.07 11.28
C LEU A 77 -8.49 9.58 11.01
N ARG A 78 -7.24 10.01 10.92
CA ARG A 78 -6.88 11.43 10.70
C ARG A 78 -7.45 12.06 9.43
N ASP A 79 -7.84 11.23 8.45
CA ASP A 79 -8.40 11.68 7.18
C ASP A 79 -9.93 11.86 7.20
N VAL A 80 -10.59 11.45 8.29
CA VAL A 80 -12.02 11.68 8.47
C VAL A 80 -12.25 13.18 8.77
N PRO A 81 -12.96 13.93 7.92
CA PRO A 81 -13.21 15.33 8.17
C PRO A 81 -14.12 15.48 9.40
N VAL A 82 -13.76 16.40 10.28
CA VAL A 82 -14.51 16.70 11.49
C VAL A 82 -15.05 18.12 11.44
N ILE A 83 -16.38 18.27 11.54
CA ILE A 83 -17.03 19.54 11.76
C ILE A 83 -17.45 19.60 13.23
N VAL A 84 -16.91 20.55 13.97
CA VAL A 84 -17.24 20.74 15.37
C VAL A 84 -18.54 21.52 15.50
N THR A 85 -19.43 21.09 16.41
CA THR A 85 -20.61 21.84 16.82
C THR A 85 -20.48 22.20 18.30
N SER A 86 -20.65 23.48 18.69
CA SER A 86 -20.48 23.85 20.09
C SER A 86 -21.31 25.06 20.47
N ALA A 87 -21.78 25.05 21.72
CA ALA A 87 -22.42 26.21 22.36
C ALA A 87 -21.37 27.15 23.00
N VAL A 88 -20.11 26.74 23.06
CA VAL A 88 -19.04 27.52 23.66
C VAL A 88 -18.65 28.62 22.70
N GLU A 89 -18.91 29.87 23.08
CA GLU A 89 -18.52 31.05 22.35
C GLU A 89 -17.08 31.44 22.68
N GLY A 90 -16.37 32.00 21.72
CA GLY A 90 -15.02 32.51 21.89
C GLY A 90 -14.07 32.07 20.78
N LEU A 91 -13.31 33.02 20.25
CA LEU A 91 -12.36 32.80 19.17
C LEU A 91 -11.29 31.74 19.54
N ASP A 92 -10.87 31.74 20.81
CA ASP A 92 -9.84 30.81 21.31
C ASP A 92 -10.27 29.34 21.18
N ASN A 93 -11.54 29.02 21.42
CA ASN A 93 -12.05 27.66 21.27
C ASN A 93 -12.12 27.24 19.80
N VAL A 94 -12.51 28.14 18.91
CA VAL A 94 -12.52 27.88 17.47
C VAL A 94 -11.09 27.61 16.96
N VAL A 95 -10.13 28.47 17.36
CA VAL A 95 -8.73 28.32 17.01
C VAL A 95 -8.19 26.97 17.50
N ARG A 96 -8.45 26.62 18.75
CA ARG A 96 -8.03 25.34 19.33
C ARG A 96 -8.61 24.14 18.57
N CYS A 97 -9.89 24.17 18.18
CA CYS A 97 -10.48 23.09 17.38
C CYS A 97 -9.76 22.91 16.04
N ILE A 98 -9.47 24.01 15.33
CA ILE A 98 -8.79 23.97 14.03
C ILE A 98 -7.33 23.47 14.21
N GLU A 99 -6.61 23.93 15.22
CA GLU A 99 -5.25 23.45 15.53
C GLU A 99 -5.21 21.96 15.85
N LEU A 100 -6.26 21.43 16.48
CA LEU A 100 -6.42 20.01 16.75
C LEU A 100 -6.88 19.19 15.54
N GLY A 101 -7.17 19.84 14.39
CA GLY A 101 -7.47 19.18 13.14
C GLY A 101 -8.95 19.15 12.77
N ALA A 102 -9.81 19.91 13.45
CA ALA A 102 -11.17 20.12 12.96
C ALA A 102 -11.14 20.85 11.61
N GLU A 103 -11.92 20.38 10.65
CA GLU A 103 -12.00 20.99 9.34
C GLU A 103 -12.86 22.25 9.33
N ASP A 104 -13.86 22.30 10.24
CA ASP A 104 -14.74 23.45 10.37
C ASP A 104 -15.41 23.49 11.75
N TYR A 105 -16.07 24.62 12.05
CA TYR A 105 -16.78 24.89 13.29
C TYR A 105 -18.14 25.51 13.03
N LEU A 106 -19.17 25.03 13.75
CA LEU A 106 -20.56 25.51 13.71
C LEU A 106 -21.05 25.86 15.11
N PRO A 107 -21.45 27.12 15.36
CA PRO A 107 -22.03 27.49 16.64
C PRO A 107 -23.42 26.85 16.82
N LYS A 108 -23.77 26.51 18.05
CA LYS A 108 -25.14 26.12 18.44
C LYS A 108 -25.95 27.39 18.81
N PRO A 109 -27.23 27.50 18.41
CA PRO A 109 -28.02 26.50 17.68
C PRO A 109 -27.59 26.38 16.22
N VAL A 110 -27.45 25.14 15.73
CA VAL A 110 -26.93 24.86 14.39
C VAL A 110 -27.95 25.32 13.32
N ASN A 111 -27.54 26.24 12.48
CA ASN A 111 -28.32 26.67 11.33
C ASN A 111 -28.29 25.61 10.22
N ALA A 112 -29.48 25.13 9.82
CA ALA A 112 -29.60 24.04 8.85
C ALA A 112 -29.04 24.39 7.46
N VAL A 113 -29.09 25.64 7.00
CA VAL A 113 -28.57 26.09 5.72
C VAL A 113 -27.03 26.07 5.77
N LEU A 114 -26.45 26.59 6.86
CA LEU A 114 -25.00 26.62 7.07
C LEU A 114 -24.45 25.20 7.25
N LEU A 115 -25.12 24.35 8.01
CA LEU A 115 -24.77 22.94 8.19
C LEU A 115 -24.67 22.23 6.83
N ARG A 116 -25.71 22.38 5.99
CA ARG A 116 -25.72 21.79 4.64
C ARG A 116 -24.55 22.28 3.78
N ALA A 117 -24.28 23.58 3.77
CA ALA A 117 -23.20 24.17 3.00
C ALA A 117 -21.82 23.64 3.45
N ARG A 118 -21.59 23.56 4.76
CA ARG A 118 -20.31 23.10 5.35
C ARG A 118 -20.09 21.61 5.11
N ILE A 119 -21.09 20.77 5.32
CA ILE A 119 -21.02 19.34 5.04
C ILE A 119 -20.72 19.11 3.56
N GLY A 120 -21.43 19.79 2.64
CA GLY A 120 -21.18 19.67 1.22
C GLY A 120 -19.75 20.02 0.83
N ALA A 121 -19.21 21.13 1.38
CA ALA A 121 -17.83 21.54 1.12
C ALA A 121 -16.80 20.52 1.67
N SER A 122 -17.01 20.03 2.90
CA SER A 122 -16.12 19.04 3.52
C SER A 122 -16.14 17.69 2.80
N LEU A 123 -17.32 17.21 2.41
CA LEU A 123 -17.45 15.97 1.64
C LEU A 123 -16.81 16.08 0.25
N GLU A 124 -16.97 17.21 -0.44
CA GLU A 124 -16.32 17.43 -1.74
C GLU A 124 -14.80 17.48 -1.60
N LYS A 125 -14.29 18.17 -0.58
CA LYS A 125 -12.84 18.22 -0.30
C LYS A 125 -12.28 16.82 0.03
N LYS A 126 -13.02 16.00 0.81
CA LYS A 126 -12.67 14.61 1.06
C LYS A 126 -12.65 13.81 -0.23
N ARG A 127 -13.69 13.92 -1.06
CA ARG A 127 -13.79 13.23 -2.34
C ARG A 127 -12.60 13.53 -3.26
N LEU A 128 -12.21 14.80 -3.35
CA LEU A 128 -11.04 15.21 -4.16
C LEU A 128 -9.73 14.65 -3.60
N ARG A 129 -9.56 14.67 -2.27
CA ARG A 129 -8.39 14.03 -1.62
C ARG A 129 -8.34 12.52 -1.88
N ASP A 130 -9.47 11.83 -1.73
CA ASP A 130 -9.56 10.40 -1.96
C ASP A 130 -9.28 10.04 -3.44
N GLN A 131 -9.78 10.85 -4.38
CA GLN A 131 -9.46 10.71 -5.81
C GLN A 131 -7.98 10.93 -6.11
N GLN A 132 -7.37 11.94 -5.49
CA GLN A 132 -5.94 12.20 -5.64
C GLN A 132 -5.10 11.04 -5.10
N LYS A 133 -5.44 10.50 -3.91
CA LYS A 133 -4.81 9.31 -3.34
C LYS A 133 -4.97 8.08 -4.24
N GLU A 134 -6.15 7.88 -4.81
CA GLU A 134 -6.40 6.78 -5.72
C GLU A 134 -5.59 6.89 -7.02
N LEU A 135 -5.41 8.10 -7.56
CA LEU A 135 -4.53 8.34 -8.69
C LEU A 135 -3.07 7.98 -8.36
N VAL A 136 -2.57 8.43 -7.20
CA VAL A 136 -1.22 8.06 -6.76
C VAL A 136 -1.09 6.53 -6.63
N ARG A 137 -2.08 5.84 -6.06
CA ARG A 137 -2.09 4.38 -5.91
C ARG A 137 -2.12 3.60 -7.22
N ARG A 138 -2.60 4.20 -8.32
CA ARG A 138 -2.54 3.58 -9.66
C ARG A 138 -1.14 3.58 -10.26
N PHE A 139 -0.29 4.52 -9.85
CA PHE A 139 1.07 4.69 -10.38
C PHE A 139 2.16 4.31 -9.35
N ALA A 140 1.80 4.16 -8.08
CA ALA A 140 2.65 3.67 -7.02
C ALA A 140 1.98 2.47 -6.34
N THR A 141 2.77 1.51 -5.86
CA THR A 141 2.20 0.44 -5.03
C THR A 141 1.60 1.02 -3.75
N ARG A 142 0.64 0.31 -3.17
CA ARG A 142 -0.06 0.75 -1.95
C ARG A 142 0.93 1.11 -0.82
N ALA A 143 1.96 0.30 -0.63
CA ALA A 143 2.97 0.52 0.39
C ALA A 143 3.77 1.81 0.17
N VAL A 144 4.10 2.14 -1.08
CA VAL A 144 4.78 3.40 -1.44
C VAL A 144 3.86 4.60 -1.26
N ALA A 145 2.58 4.47 -1.61
CA ALA A 145 1.60 5.54 -1.39
C ALA A 145 1.36 5.78 0.11
N ASP A 146 1.28 4.72 0.92
CA ASP A 146 1.12 4.82 2.37
C ASP A 146 2.39 5.43 3.04
N ASP A 147 3.59 5.12 2.54
CA ASP A 147 4.84 5.77 2.99
C ASP A 147 4.86 7.27 2.64
N MET A 148 4.47 7.63 1.42
CA MET A 148 4.34 9.05 1.02
C MET A 148 3.34 9.81 1.89
N ASP A 149 2.23 9.19 2.25
CA ASP A 149 1.20 9.78 3.12
C ASP A 149 1.72 9.96 4.57
N ALA A 150 2.57 9.05 5.05
CA ALA A 150 3.10 9.05 6.41
C ALA A 150 4.32 9.96 6.58
N SER A 151 5.28 9.89 5.65
CA SER A 151 6.60 10.51 5.76
C SER A 151 6.72 11.79 4.91
N GLY A 152 5.75 12.02 4.01
CA GLY A 152 5.83 13.06 2.99
C GLY A 152 6.74 12.66 1.82
N PHE A 153 6.63 13.42 0.72
CA PHE A 153 7.51 13.24 -0.43
C PHE A 153 8.77 14.09 -0.27
N ALA A 154 9.92 13.43 -0.26
CA ALA A 154 11.23 14.09 -0.36
C ALA A 154 12.18 13.25 -1.21
N LEU A 155 12.87 13.87 -2.17
CA LEU A 155 13.94 13.19 -2.90
C LEU A 155 15.07 12.79 -1.94
N GLY A 156 15.56 11.56 -2.10
CA GLY A 156 16.60 11.00 -1.26
C GLY A 156 16.23 9.61 -0.75
N GLY A 157 17.09 9.04 0.07
CA GLY A 157 16.87 7.71 0.62
C GLY A 157 17.69 7.49 1.88
N HIS A 158 17.40 6.40 2.56
CA HIS A 158 18.11 5.99 3.76
C HIS A 158 18.55 4.53 3.66
N MET A 159 19.55 4.17 4.46
CA MET A 159 20.06 2.80 4.54
C MET A 159 19.03 1.90 5.18
N VAL A 160 18.71 0.79 4.52
CA VAL A 160 17.82 -0.25 5.02
C VAL A 160 18.48 -1.62 4.87
N GLN A 161 18.07 -2.55 5.72
CA GLN A 161 18.30 -3.99 5.51
C GLN A 161 17.04 -4.57 4.89
N ALA A 162 17.14 -5.02 3.64
CA ALA A 162 15.99 -5.51 2.91
C ALA A 162 16.40 -6.68 1.98
N THR A 163 15.40 -7.36 1.43
CA THR A 163 15.59 -8.41 0.44
C THR A 163 15.02 -7.92 -0.89
N VAL A 164 15.78 -8.07 -1.96
CA VAL A 164 15.37 -7.71 -3.31
C VAL A 164 15.24 -8.97 -4.14
N MET A 165 14.18 -8.99 -4.95
CA MET A 165 13.88 -10.04 -5.92
C MET A 165 13.84 -9.44 -7.32
N PHE A 166 14.47 -10.10 -8.28
CA PHE A 166 14.24 -9.90 -9.71
C PHE A 166 13.63 -11.15 -10.30
N SER A 167 12.69 -10.98 -11.22
CA SER A 167 12.07 -12.08 -11.97
C SER A 167 11.92 -11.68 -13.43
N ASP A 168 12.11 -12.65 -14.35
CA ASP A 168 11.98 -12.46 -15.80
C ASP A 168 11.40 -13.70 -16.47
N ILE A 169 10.70 -13.54 -17.60
CA ILE A 169 10.17 -14.66 -18.39
C ILE A 169 11.27 -15.22 -19.31
N ARG A 170 11.46 -16.51 -19.26
CA ARG A 170 12.46 -17.18 -20.06
C ARG A 170 12.16 -17.12 -21.55
N GLY A 171 13.06 -16.47 -22.31
CA GLY A 171 12.96 -16.42 -23.77
C GLY A 171 11.81 -15.58 -24.28
N PHE A 172 11.30 -14.64 -23.47
CA PHE A 172 10.17 -13.77 -23.82
C PHE A 172 10.38 -13.03 -25.13
N THR A 173 11.55 -12.43 -25.37
CA THR A 173 11.84 -11.68 -26.61
C THR A 173 11.56 -12.51 -27.87
N SER A 174 12.10 -13.74 -27.90
CA SER A 174 11.89 -14.64 -29.05
C SER A 174 10.44 -15.14 -29.17
N MET A 175 9.75 -15.25 -28.05
CA MET A 175 8.32 -15.62 -28.01
C MET A 175 7.46 -14.46 -28.52
N ALA A 176 7.71 -13.25 -28.06
CA ALA A 176 6.98 -12.03 -28.44
C ALA A 176 7.14 -11.69 -29.93
N GLU A 177 8.31 -11.98 -30.55
CA GLU A 177 8.52 -11.81 -31.98
C GLU A 177 7.60 -12.70 -32.85
N GLN A 178 7.09 -13.79 -32.28
CA GLN A 178 6.26 -14.79 -32.97
C GLN A 178 4.76 -14.64 -32.63
N MET A 179 4.40 -13.72 -31.73
CA MET A 179 3.04 -13.52 -31.25
C MET A 179 2.47 -12.20 -31.76
N PRO A 180 1.14 -12.12 -32.01
CA PRO A 180 0.47 -10.85 -32.25
C PRO A 180 0.66 -9.89 -31.03
N PRO A 181 0.81 -8.58 -31.28
CA PRO A 181 1.02 -7.61 -30.18
C PRO A 181 -0.07 -7.63 -29.12
N GLU A 182 -1.32 -7.84 -29.50
CA GLU A 182 -2.47 -7.92 -28.60
C GLU A 182 -2.35 -9.13 -27.66
N GLU A 183 -1.97 -10.31 -28.19
CA GLU A 183 -1.78 -11.52 -27.39
C GLU A 183 -0.57 -11.38 -26.47
N THR A 184 0.48 -10.70 -26.91
CA THR A 184 1.66 -10.40 -26.08
C THR A 184 1.28 -9.53 -24.88
N LEU A 185 0.47 -8.50 -25.10
CA LEU A 185 0.02 -7.61 -24.03
C LEU A 185 -0.92 -8.32 -23.05
N GLU A 186 -1.83 -9.16 -23.55
CA GLU A 186 -2.73 -9.97 -22.74
C GLU A 186 -1.95 -10.96 -21.87
N LEU A 187 -0.96 -11.64 -22.44
CA LEU A 187 -0.05 -12.52 -21.73
C LEU A 187 0.67 -11.78 -20.58
N LEU A 188 1.26 -10.61 -20.89
CA LEU A 188 1.96 -9.80 -19.89
C LEU A 188 1.03 -9.34 -18.76
N ASN A 189 -0.17 -8.87 -19.10
CA ASN A 189 -1.13 -8.41 -18.09
C ASN A 189 -1.55 -9.55 -17.15
N THR A 190 -1.80 -10.75 -17.68
CA THR A 190 -2.13 -11.93 -16.88
C THR A 190 -0.93 -12.33 -16.02
N TYR A 191 0.26 -12.42 -16.63
CA TYR A 191 1.49 -12.72 -15.91
C TYR A 191 1.75 -11.74 -14.76
N TYR A 192 1.67 -10.43 -15.00
CA TYR A 192 1.87 -9.43 -13.94
C TYR A 192 0.83 -9.57 -12.83
N THR A 193 -0.43 -9.84 -13.16
CA THR A 193 -1.46 -10.04 -12.13
C THR A 193 -1.07 -11.18 -11.18
N LEU A 194 -0.66 -12.33 -11.71
CA LEU A 194 -0.21 -13.48 -10.91
C LEU A 194 1.02 -13.13 -10.06
N MET A 195 2.00 -12.45 -10.65
CA MET A 195 3.24 -12.08 -9.94
C MET A 195 2.98 -11.06 -8.83
N PHE A 196 2.14 -10.05 -9.08
CA PHE A 196 1.78 -9.04 -8.09
C PHE A 196 1.01 -9.65 -6.93
N ASP A 197 0.09 -10.58 -7.19
CA ASP A 197 -0.68 -11.27 -6.16
C ASP A 197 0.24 -12.11 -5.25
N ALA A 198 1.12 -12.93 -5.81
CA ALA A 198 2.09 -13.72 -5.05
C ALA A 198 3.04 -12.84 -4.21
N ILE A 199 3.64 -11.80 -4.81
CA ILE A 199 4.55 -10.90 -4.11
C ILE A 199 3.85 -10.16 -2.98
N SER A 200 2.67 -9.58 -3.26
CA SER A 200 1.90 -8.81 -2.27
C SER A 200 1.34 -9.69 -1.16
N GLY A 201 0.93 -10.92 -1.47
CA GLY A 201 0.47 -11.92 -0.51
C GLY A 201 1.51 -12.26 0.56
N HIS A 202 2.79 -12.14 0.22
CA HIS A 202 3.92 -12.31 1.15
C HIS A 202 4.53 -11.00 1.68
N GLY A 203 3.82 -9.87 1.53
CA GLY A 203 4.24 -8.57 2.07
C GLY A 203 5.36 -7.90 1.26
N GLY A 204 5.62 -8.36 0.04
CA GLY A 204 6.53 -7.72 -0.91
C GLY A 204 5.87 -6.55 -1.63
N VAL A 205 6.70 -5.67 -2.14
CA VAL A 205 6.30 -4.48 -2.89
C VAL A 205 6.91 -4.57 -4.28
N VAL A 206 6.10 -4.73 -5.32
CA VAL A 206 6.58 -4.63 -6.70
C VAL A 206 6.96 -3.18 -6.95
N ASN A 207 8.24 -2.97 -7.16
CA ASN A 207 8.83 -1.64 -7.30
C ASN A 207 8.87 -1.15 -8.75
N GLN A 208 9.22 -2.03 -9.66
CA GLN A 208 9.42 -1.68 -11.05
C GLN A 208 9.08 -2.85 -11.98
N ILE A 209 8.45 -2.55 -13.11
CA ILE A 209 8.28 -3.44 -14.25
C ILE A 209 9.36 -3.05 -15.27
N ILE A 210 10.15 -4.02 -15.75
CA ILE A 210 11.26 -3.83 -16.67
C ILE A 210 11.08 -4.79 -17.86
N GLY A 211 10.38 -4.34 -18.90
CA GLY A 211 10.01 -5.24 -20.00
C GLY A 211 9.08 -6.36 -19.51
N ASP A 212 9.46 -7.61 -19.68
CA ASP A 212 8.78 -8.79 -19.13
C ASP A 212 9.24 -9.16 -17.71
N GLY A 213 10.26 -8.47 -17.21
CA GLY A 213 10.77 -8.65 -15.86
C GLY A 213 10.15 -7.70 -14.84
N LEU A 214 10.36 -8.00 -13.59
CA LEU A 214 9.95 -7.17 -12.46
C LEU A 214 11.00 -7.17 -11.35
N MET A 215 11.02 -6.09 -10.59
CA MET A 215 11.77 -5.94 -9.35
C MET A 215 10.81 -5.78 -8.18
N ALA A 216 11.02 -6.57 -7.12
CA ALA A 216 10.25 -6.48 -5.89
C ALA A 216 11.17 -6.31 -4.67
N ILE A 217 10.65 -5.66 -3.63
CA ILE A 217 11.37 -5.36 -2.39
C ILE A 217 10.57 -5.91 -1.22
N PHE A 218 11.26 -6.54 -0.28
CA PHE A 218 10.71 -7.06 0.97
C PHE A 218 11.43 -6.38 2.14
N GLY A 219 10.68 -5.72 3.03
CA GLY A 219 11.20 -4.99 4.18
C GLY A 219 11.43 -3.49 3.97
N ALA A 220 11.05 -2.94 2.79
CA ALA A 220 10.97 -1.50 2.52
C ALA A 220 9.87 -1.22 1.48
N PRO A 221 9.19 -0.04 1.50
CA PRO A 221 9.30 1.01 2.52
C PRO A 221 8.79 0.59 3.90
N LEU A 222 7.91 -0.40 3.97
CA LEU A 222 7.37 -0.90 5.22
C LEU A 222 8.24 -2.03 5.78
N PRO A 223 8.58 -2.02 7.08
CA PRO A 223 9.36 -3.07 7.69
C PRO A 223 8.60 -4.41 7.69
N LEU A 224 9.32 -5.50 7.44
CA LEU A 224 8.80 -6.86 7.45
C LEU A 224 9.60 -7.69 8.45
N ALA A 225 8.94 -8.55 9.21
CA ALA A 225 9.60 -9.33 10.28
C ALA A 225 10.65 -10.32 9.73
N ASP A 226 10.35 -10.97 8.60
CA ASP A 226 11.26 -11.94 7.94
C ASP A 226 11.23 -11.72 6.42
N PRO A 227 11.95 -10.72 5.92
CA PRO A 227 11.96 -10.38 4.50
C PRO A 227 12.54 -11.49 3.61
N CYS A 228 13.54 -12.24 4.12
CA CYS A 228 14.18 -13.34 3.38
C CYS A 228 13.19 -14.48 3.14
N ALA A 229 12.54 -14.98 4.19
CA ALA A 229 11.58 -16.06 4.07
C ALA A 229 10.34 -15.64 3.26
N SER A 230 9.90 -14.40 3.38
CA SER A 230 8.79 -13.86 2.60
C SER A 230 9.12 -13.80 1.11
N ALA A 231 10.32 -13.33 0.75
CA ALA A 231 10.77 -13.28 -0.65
C ALA A 231 10.86 -14.69 -1.27
N VAL A 232 11.39 -15.66 -0.52
CA VAL A 232 11.52 -17.04 -1.02
C VAL A 232 10.15 -17.70 -1.19
N ARG A 233 9.23 -17.54 -0.24
CA ARG A 233 7.85 -18.06 -0.39
C ARG A 233 7.12 -17.42 -1.57
N ALA A 234 7.27 -16.11 -1.76
CA ALA A 234 6.72 -15.43 -2.92
C ALA A 234 7.27 -16.01 -4.23
N ALA A 235 8.59 -16.24 -4.31
CA ALA A 235 9.21 -16.83 -5.50
C ALA A 235 8.72 -18.26 -5.78
N GLN A 236 8.55 -19.08 -4.76
CA GLN A 236 7.98 -20.43 -4.89
C GLN A 236 6.54 -20.38 -5.41
N GLU A 237 5.68 -19.53 -4.84
CA GLU A 237 4.32 -19.33 -5.30
C GLU A 237 4.25 -18.78 -6.72
N MET A 238 5.14 -17.84 -7.09
CA MET A 238 5.24 -17.32 -8.47
C MET A 238 5.53 -18.46 -9.47
N VAL A 239 6.45 -19.36 -9.16
CA VAL A 239 6.78 -20.50 -10.03
C VAL A 239 5.61 -21.48 -10.12
N GLU A 240 4.92 -21.74 -9.01
CA GLU A 240 3.71 -22.60 -8.97
C GLU A 240 2.58 -21.98 -9.81
N MET A 241 2.28 -20.68 -9.63
CA MET A 241 1.25 -19.98 -10.39
C MET A 241 1.51 -19.98 -11.89
N VAL A 242 2.78 -19.82 -12.31
CA VAL A 242 3.16 -19.95 -13.71
C VAL A 242 2.94 -21.37 -14.23
N GLY A 243 3.25 -22.37 -13.40
CA GLY A 243 2.93 -23.77 -13.71
C GLY A 243 1.44 -24.01 -13.95
N LEU A 244 0.59 -23.50 -13.04
CA LEU A 244 -0.87 -23.58 -13.16
C LEU A 244 -1.39 -22.81 -14.38
N PHE A 245 -0.90 -21.63 -14.63
CA PHE A 245 -1.24 -20.85 -15.82
C PHE A 245 -0.95 -21.57 -17.13
N ASN A 246 0.14 -22.32 -17.20
CA ASN A 246 0.46 -23.11 -18.38
C ASN A 246 -0.54 -24.27 -18.63
N LEU A 247 -1.29 -24.69 -17.61
CA LEU A 247 -2.30 -25.75 -17.69
C LEU A 247 -3.70 -25.25 -18.06
N GLU A 248 -3.89 -23.94 -18.16
CA GLU A 248 -5.19 -23.36 -18.53
C GLU A 248 -5.63 -23.81 -19.94
N PRO A 249 -6.92 -24.11 -20.15
CA PRO A 249 -7.43 -24.58 -21.46
C PRO A 249 -7.11 -23.63 -22.61
N ASP A 250 -7.14 -22.33 -22.37
CA ASP A 250 -6.86 -21.27 -23.37
C ASP A 250 -5.37 -21.20 -23.75
N ARG A 251 -4.51 -21.91 -23.01
CA ARG A 251 -3.09 -22.09 -23.29
C ARG A 251 -2.77 -23.36 -24.06
N ALA A 252 -3.75 -24.22 -24.33
CA ALA A 252 -3.54 -25.46 -25.04
C ALA A 252 -2.93 -25.22 -26.44
N GLY A 253 -1.77 -25.82 -26.66
CA GLY A 253 -0.99 -25.66 -27.91
C GLY A 253 -0.11 -24.40 -27.98
N LYS A 254 -0.15 -23.51 -27.00
CA LYS A 254 0.80 -22.37 -26.88
C LYS A 254 2.07 -22.81 -26.14
N ALA A 255 3.17 -22.11 -26.40
CA ALA A 255 4.44 -22.37 -25.68
C ALA A 255 4.27 -22.14 -24.18
N ALA A 256 4.73 -23.09 -23.36
CA ALA A 256 4.74 -22.93 -21.91
C ALA A 256 5.74 -21.85 -21.50
N ILE A 257 5.30 -20.92 -20.64
CA ILE A 257 6.19 -19.91 -20.06
C ILE A 257 6.92 -20.49 -18.83
N ARG A 258 8.10 -20.00 -18.60
CA ARG A 258 8.91 -20.29 -17.41
C ARG A 258 9.55 -19.01 -16.94
N ILE A 259 9.80 -18.89 -15.64
CA ILE A 259 10.45 -17.73 -15.05
C ILE A 259 11.79 -18.06 -14.41
N GLY A 260 12.66 -17.06 -14.33
CA GLY A 260 13.84 -17.07 -13.49
C GLY A 260 13.66 -16.05 -12.36
N VAL A 261 14.03 -16.41 -11.14
CA VAL A 261 13.94 -15.53 -9.97
C VAL A 261 15.29 -15.50 -9.25
N GLY A 262 15.83 -14.29 -9.09
CA GLY A 262 17.07 -14.04 -8.32
C GLY A 262 16.76 -13.22 -7.07
N ILE A 263 17.20 -13.67 -5.90
CA ILE A 263 16.95 -13.03 -4.61
C ILE A 263 18.26 -12.77 -3.89
N ALA A 264 18.46 -11.54 -3.42
CA ALA A 264 19.60 -11.19 -2.58
C ALA A 264 19.18 -10.32 -1.40
N SER A 265 19.84 -10.49 -0.26
CA SER A 265 19.54 -9.79 0.98
C SER A 265 20.76 -9.04 1.51
N GLY A 266 20.54 -7.84 2.01
CA GLY A 266 21.62 -7.04 2.57
C GLY A 266 21.31 -5.55 2.65
N PRO A 267 22.35 -4.74 2.95
CA PRO A 267 22.22 -3.30 3.02
C PRO A 267 21.99 -2.70 1.62
N MET A 268 21.08 -1.73 1.55
CA MET A 268 20.79 -0.94 0.35
C MET A 268 20.23 0.42 0.73
N ILE A 269 20.25 1.37 -0.18
CA ILE A 269 19.58 2.66 -0.02
C ILE A 269 18.19 2.53 -0.62
N ALA A 270 17.15 2.78 0.17
CA ALA A 270 15.77 2.81 -0.26
C ALA A 270 15.23 4.25 -0.16
N GLY A 271 14.49 4.69 -1.17
CA GLY A 271 13.92 6.04 -1.19
C GLY A 271 13.50 6.51 -2.58
N TYR A 272 13.20 7.81 -2.68
CA TYR A 272 12.71 8.42 -3.90
C TYR A 272 13.85 9.00 -4.73
N THR A 273 13.98 8.55 -5.97
CA THR A 273 14.96 9.05 -6.95
C THR A 273 14.25 9.65 -8.15
N GLY A 274 14.86 10.66 -8.76
CA GLY A 274 14.35 11.36 -9.94
C GLY A 274 14.42 12.88 -9.80
N THR A 275 13.39 13.54 -10.29
CA THR A 275 13.20 15.00 -10.20
C THR A 275 11.96 15.32 -9.39
N GLN A 276 11.70 16.62 -9.12
CA GLN A 276 10.45 17.02 -8.47
C GLN A 276 9.22 16.72 -9.31
N ASP A 277 9.36 16.69 -10.64
CA ASP A 277 8.26 16.42 -11.56
C ASP A 277 8.04 14.92 -11.84
N ARG A 278 9.10 14.12 -11.65
CA ARG A 278 9.04 12.67 -11.89
C ARG A 278 9.99 11.94 -10.95
N ALA A 279 9.43 11.32 -9.96
CA ALA A 279 10.18 10.51 -9.00
C ALA A 279 9.61 9.09 -8.91
N THR A 280 10.49 8.16 -8.60
CA THR A 280 10.14 6.75 -8.38
C THR A 280 10.76 6.30 -7.07
N TYR A 281 10.00 5.59 -6.25
CA TYR A 281 10.56 4.88 -5.11
C TYR A 281 11.42 3.72 -5.64
N THR A 282 12.63 3.57 -5.13
CA THR A 282 13.51 2.49 -5.57
C THR A 282 14.55 2.13 -4.51
N CYS A 283 15.18 0.98 -4.69
CA CYS A 283 16.36 0.59 -3.94
C CYS A 283 17.59 0.62 -4.83
N VAL A 284 18.71 1.09 -4.28
CA VAL A 284 20.01 1.16 -4.96
C VAL A 284 21.08 0.57 -4.07
N GLY A 285 21.94 -0.26 -4.64
CA GLY A 285 23.05 -0.85 -3.92
C GLY A 285 23.61 -2.09 -4.58
N ASP A 286 24.69 -2.59 -4.00
CA ASP A 286 25.38 -3.80 -4.49
C ASP A 286 24.49 -5.05 -4.36
N THR A 287 23.65 -5.11 -3.31
CA THR A 287 22.65 -6.16 -3.09
C THR A 287 21.63 -6.22 -4.23
N VAL A 288 21.16 -5.05 -4.69
CA VAL A 288 20.18 -4.93 -5.79
C VAL A 288 20.77 -5.46 -7.10
N ASN A 289 22.01 -5.04 -7.40
CA ASN A 289 22.74 -5.52 -8.58
C ASN A 289 23.03 -7.03 -8.52
N LEU A 290 23.26 -7.57 -7.32
CA LEU A 290 23.46 -9.00 -7.13
C LEU A 290 22.19 -9.79 -7.45
N ALA A 291 21.03 -9.38 -6.95
CA ALA A 291 19.76 -10.04 -7.23
C ALA A 291 19.46 -10.11 -8.74
N ALA A 292 19.68 -9.00 -9.46
CA ALA A 292 19.52 -8.96 -10.92
C ALA A 292 20.47 -9.93 -11.65
N ARG A 293 21.74 -10.02 -11.21
CA ARG A 293 22.70 -10.97 -11.81
C ARG A 293 22.35 -12.42 -11.50
N MET A 294 21.82 -12.68 -10.33
CA MET A 294 21.37 -14.02 -9.94
C MET A 294 20.15 -14.44 -10.75
N GLU A 295 19.19 -13.54 -11.00
CA GLU A 295 18.09 -13.82 -11.91
C GLU A 295 18.65 -14.27 -13.28
N ALA A 296 19.51 -13.47 -13.92
CA ALA A 296 20.12 -13.82 -15.20
C ALA A 296 20.88 -15.17 -15.15
N HIS A 297 21.59 -15.46 -14.04
CA HIS A 297 22.34 -16.69 -13.85
C HIS A 297 21.45 -17.93 -13.66
N THR A 298 20.18 -17.78 -13.29
CA THR A 298 19.23 -18.90 -13.19
C THR A 298 19.14 -19.69 -14.50
N LYS A 299 19.39 -19.05 -15.65
CA LYS A 299 19.39 -19.70 -16.97
C LYS A 299 20.58 -20.67 -17.12
N GLU A 300 21.74 -20.25 -16.69
CA GLU A 300 22.98 -21.07 -16.75
C GLU A 300 22.95 -22.20 -15.71
N ALA A 301 22.45 -21.88 -14.51
CA ALA A 301 22.32 -22.85 -13.42
C ALA A 301 21.18 -23.89 -13.65
N GLY A 302 20.30 -23.65 -14.61
CA GLY A 302 19.17 -24.54 -14.90
C GLY A 302 18.09 -24.57 -13.80
N CYS A 303 18.06 -23.58 -12.90
CA CYS A 303 17.16 -23.49 -11.76
C CYS A 303 16.16 -22.35 -11.94
N ALA A 304 14.98 -22.47 -11.36
CA ALA A 304 13.97 -21.40 -11.38
C ALA A 304 14.29 -20.29 -10.39
N ILE A 305 14.78 -20.64 -9.19
CA ILE A 305 15.02 -19.71 -8.09
C ILE A 305 16.46 -19.82 -7.61
N LEU A 306 17.17 -18.69 -7.54
CA LEU A 306 18.51 -18.58 -6.95
C LEU A 306 18.51 -17.54 -5.83
N ILE A 307 19.22 -17.86 -4.75
CA ILE A 307 19.41 -16.98 -3.60
C ILE A 307 20.89 -16.86 -3.24
N ASP A 308 21.30 -15.73 -2.65
CA ASP A 308 22.65 -15.51 -2.15
C ASP A 308 22.88 -16.13 -0.76
N GLY A 309 24.15 -16.20 -0.36
CA GLY A 309 24.55 -16.75 0.93
C GLY A 309 23.93 -16.00 2.13
N ALA A 310 23.70 -14.69 2.03
CA ALA A 310 23.07 -13.91 3.10
C ALA A 310 21.60 -14.31 3.29
N THR A 311 20.86 -14.47 2.20
CA THR A 311 19.48 -14.99 2.21
C THR A 311 19.45 -16.43 2.74
N ALA A 312 20.33 -17.30 2.27
CA ALA A 312 20.43 -18.70 2.72
C ALA A 312 20.71 -18.79 4.23
N LEU A 313 21.61 -17.97 4.74
CA LEU A 313 21.94 -17.90 6.17
C LEU A 313 20.73 -17.47 7.01
N ALA A 314 19.98 -16.47 6.55
CA ALA A 314 18.78 -15.97 7.24
C ALA A 314 17.66 -17.03 7.29
N LEU A 315 17.53 -17.85 6.25
CA LEU A 315 16.53 -18.94 6.19
C LEU A 315 16.89 -20.11 7.11
N GLY A 316 18.19 -20.34 7.35
CA GLY A 316 18.67 -21.49 8.11
C GLY A 316 18.28 -22.82 7.46
N THR A 317 17.85 -23.79 8.28
CA THR A 317 17.49 -25.15 7.83
C THR A 317 16.06 -25.27 7.28
N ARG A 318 15.34 -24.16 7.13
CA ARG A 318 13.89 -24.16 6.84
C ARG A 318 13.54 -24.40 5.37
N ALA A 319 14.49 -24.29 4.46
CA ALA A 319 14.24 -24.42 3.02
C ALA A 319 15.00 -25.61 2.45
N GLY A 320 14.43 -26.28 1.46
CA GLY A 320 15.13 -27.23 0.59
C GLY A 320 16.16 -26.47 -0.27
N LEU A 321 17.30 -26.12 0.34
CA LEU A 321 18.37 -25.40 -0.30
C LEU A 321 19.40 -26.38 -0.88
N CYS A 322 19.77 -26.20 -2.15
CA CYS A 322 20.87 -26.91 -2.78
C CYS A 322 22.01 -25.92 -3.05
N ALA A 323 23.16 -26.13 -2.44
CA ALA A 323 24.33 -25.30 -2.66
C ALA A 323 24.90 -25.56 -4.08
N LEU A 324 25.03 -24.48 -4.86
CA LEU A 324 25.66 -24.54 -6.21
C LEU A 324 27.12 -24.11 -6.20
N GLY A 325 27.63 -23.67 -5.03
CA GLY A 325 28.98 -23.19 -4.84
C GLY A 325 29.16 -21.70 -5.09
N ALA A 326 30.39 -21.28 -5.17
CA ALA A 326 30.77 -19.89 -5.35
C ALA A 326 30.78 -19.49 -6.83
N VAL A 327 30.05 -18.45 -7.19
CA VAL A 327 29.96 -17.93 -8.57
C VAL A 327 30.60 -16.54 -8.63
N GLN A 328 31.46 -16.33 -9.64
CA GLN A 328 32.08 -15.04 -9.90
C GLN A 328 31.19 -14.19 -10.81
N PHE A 329 30.44 -13.24 -10.23
CA PHE A 329 29.64 -12.32 -11.01
C PHE A 329 30.47 -11.13 -11.53
N LYS A 330 30.16 -10.66 -12.74
CA LYS A 330 30.82 -9.50 -13.35
C LYS A 330 30.68 -8.27 -12.42
N GLY A 331 31.83 -7.66 -12.08
CA GLY A 331 31.90 -6.46 -11.23
C GLY A 331 31.76 -6.73 -9.73
N LYS A 332 31.83 -7.98 -9.29
CA LYS A 332 32.05 -8.35 -7.89
C LYS A 332 33.53 -8.66 -7.67
N ALA A 333 34.09 -8.15 -6.56
CA ALA A 333 35.47 -8.40 -6.18
C ALA A 333 35.68 -9.84 -5.69
N ALA A 334 34.71 -10.43 -5.03
CA ALA A 334 34.71 -11.77 -4.50
C ALA A 334 33.60 -12.62 -5.13
N ALA A 335 33.85 -13.93 -5.23
CA ALA A 335 32.84 -14.89 -5.59
C ALA A 335 31.72 -14.92 -4.53
N VAL A 336 30.49 -15.15 -4.96
CA VAL A 336 29.30 -15.19 -4.12
C VAL A 336 28.80 -16.62 -4.01
N GLU A 337 28.58 -17.09 -2.80
CA GLU A 337 27.89 -18.36 -2.55
C GLU A 337 26.46 -18.31 -3.04
N VAL A 338 26.08 -19.25 -3.90
CA VAL A 338 24.77 -19.31 -4.54
C VAL A 338 24.08 -20.62 -4.19
N PHE A 339 22.79 -20.51 -3.91
CA PHE A 339 21.93 -21.65 -3.60
C PHE A 339 20.72 -21.65 -4.51
N SER A 340 20.28 -22.82 -4.95
CA SER A 340 18.96 -22.97 -5.55
C SER A 340 17.93 -23.32 -4.48
N VAL A 341 16.70 -22.88 -4.73
CA VAL A 341 15.51 -23.22 -3.93
C VAL A 341 14.62 -24.09 -4.80
N GLU A 342 14.17 -25.21 -4.24
CA GLU A 342 13.18 -26.06 -4.93
C GLU A 342 11.81 -25.34 -4.94
N PRO A 343 11.05 -25.40 -6.05
CA PRO A 343 9.64 -25.02 -6.06
C PRO A 343 8.89 -25.83 -5.00
N ALA A 344 7.81 -25.24 -4.45
CA ALA A 344 6.97 -25.89 -3.43
C ALA A 344 6.21 -27.10 -3.97
#